data_1550f994d57f87dbe6eecb9270a78f35
#
_entry.id   1550f994d57f87dbe6eecb9270a78f35
#
_cell.length_a   1.000
_cell.length_b   1.000
_cell.length_c   1.000
_cell.angle_alpha   90.00
_cell.angle_beta   90.00
_cell.angle_gamma   90.00
#
_symmetry.space_group_name_H-M   'P 1'
#
loop_
_entity.id
_entity.type
_entity.pdbx_description
1 polymer ?
#
loop_
_entity_poly.entity_id
_entity_poly.type
_entity_poly.pdbx_seq_one_letter_code
_entity_poly.pdbx_strand_id
1 'polypeptide(L)'
;DASGWPVLLLSTSSNQSGPQIHMEHLSVQHSVLCRVTSNEKSEEGFFTVIRCSDVEEELAEYFLRSIDPVLRILGPTPAFSEVLRAITHLVELFRALTQPPIKSVSGLWAELFLIRNAKDPILLLSAWHSVPEEKYDFNSGIQRIEVKSTSQRNRIHHFSLEQLIPPTGCQVIIASLFVERSGGGVSLGSLLQEVREIFVKNPKLQERLDRIVALTLGNALQQSLADCFDRE
;
A
#
# COMPACT_ATOMS: atom_id res chain seq x y z
N ASP A 1 16.25 -0.89 16.70
CA ASP A 1 16.83 -1.73 17.75
C ASP A 1 18.35 -1.87 17.57
N ALA A 2 18.98 -2.70 18.39
CA ALA A 2 20.43 -2.90 18.34
C ALA A 2 20.91 -3.56 17.01
N SER A 3 20.01 -4.19 16.28
CA SER A 3 20.29 -4.80 14.96
C SER A 3 20.18 -3.80 13.81
N GLY A 4 19.76 -2.54 14.07
CA GLY A 4 19.53 -1.54 13.03
C GLY A 4 18.17 -1.63 12.33
N TRP A 5 17.36 -2.65 12.63
CA TRP A 5 16.05 -2.83 12.02
C TRP A 5 15.00 -1.86 12.60
N PRO A 6 14.04 -1.39 11.78
CA PRO A 6 12.98 -0.53 12.25
C PRO A 6 12.06 -1.25 13.26
N VAL A 7 11.75 -0.55 14.34
CA VAL A 7 10.86 -1.03 15.40
C VAL A 7 9.83 0.04 15.71
N LEU A 8 8.56 -0.34 15.71
CA LEU A 8 7.48 0.49 16.19
C LEU A 8 7.11 0.09 17.61
N LEU A 9 7.10 1.06 18.52
CA LEU A 9 6.67 0.89 19.91
C LEU A 9 5.34 1.62 20.11
N LEU A 10 4.29 0.89 20.47
CA LEU A 10 2.99 1.45 20.77
C LEU A 10 2.67 1.28 22.25
N SER A 11 2.53 2.39 22.95
CA SER A 11 2.03 2.42 24.32
C SER A 11 0.50 2.41 24.30
N THR A 12 -0.12 1.63 25.19
CA THR A 12 -1.57 1.60 25.36
C THR A 12 -1.95 1.96 26.77
N SER A 13 -3.14 2.50 26.97
CA SER A 13 -3.66 2.87 28.30
C SER A 13 -3.92 1.66 29.23
N SER A 14 -3.78 0.44 28.72
CA SER A 14 -4.03 -0.79 29.49
C SER A 14 -2.95 -1.83 29.19
N ASN A 15 -2.54 -2.57 30.22
CA ASN A 15 -1.60 -3.69 30.10
C ASN A 15 -2.35 -4.94 29.62
N GLN A 16 -2.85 -4.91 28.37
CA GLN A 16 -3.57 -6.04 27.76
C GLN A 16 -2.63 -6.80 26.83
N SER A 17 -2.74 -8.12 26.84
CA SER A 17 -2.00 -9.01 25.95
C SER A 17 -2.88 -9.45 24.79
N GLY A 18 -2.29 -9.47 23.60
CA GLY A 18 -2.86 -10.05 22.39
C GLY A 18 -2.06 -11.23 21.89
N PRO A 19 -2.48 -11.88 20.80
CA PRO A 19 -1.72 -12.98 20.20
C PRO A 19 -0.36 -12.49 19.72
N GLN A 20 0.68 -13.24 20.04
CA GLN A 20 1.99 -13.00 19.43
C GLN A 20 1.96 -13.41 17.97
N ILE A 21 2.60 -12.60 17.11
CA ILE A 21 2.65 -12.83 15.67
C ILE A 21 4.12 -12.96 15.26
N HIS A 22 4.40 -14.01 14.51
CA HIS A 22 5.71 -14.26 13.91
C HIS A 22 5.51 -14.58 12.43
N MET A 23 6.05 -13.73 11.59
CA MET A 23 6.10 -13.89 10.14
C MET A 23 7.55 -13.75 9.68
N GLU A 24 7.84 -13.99 8.43
CA GLU A 24 9.18 -13.90 7.86
C GLU A 24 9.84 -12.55 8.12
N HIS A 25 9.12 -11.45 7.89
CA HIS A 25 9.64 -10.09 8.00
C HIS A 25 8.93 -9.23 9.06
N LEU A 26 7.95 -9.78 9.78
CA LEU A 26 7.17 -9.03 10.75
C LEU A 26 6.97 -9.84 12.02
N SER A 27 7.29 -9.26 13.17
CA SER A 27 6.93 -9.86 14.46
C SER A 27 6.20 -8.84 15.33
N VAL A 28 5.23 -9.34 16.10
CA VAL A 28 4.46 -8.54 17.07
C VAL A 28 4.47 -9.21 18.41
N GLN A 29 4.86 -8.46 19.43
CA GLN A 29 4.85 -8.89 20.84
C GLN A 29 4.14 -7.83 21.68
N HIS A 30 3.26 -8.26 22.56
CA HIS A 30 2.52 -7.37 23.47
C HIS A 30 3.11 -7.38 24.87
N SER A 31 2.93 -6.28 25.60
CA SER A 31 3.34 -6.13 27.00
C SER A 31 4.84 -6.42 27.24
N VAL A 32 5.68 -5.95 26.33
CA VAL A 32 7.13 -6.06 26.45
C VAL A 32 7.66 -4.87 27.25
N LEU A 33 8.40 -5.14 28.33
CA LEU A 33 9.09 -4.08 29.07
C LEU A 33 10.25 -3.56 28.21
N CYS A 34 10.17 -2.30 27.83
CA CYS A 34 11.21 -1.64 27.05
C CYS A 34 11.71 -0.39 27.75
N ARG A 35 13.02 -0.13 27.62
CA ARG A 35 13.64 1.13 27.97
C ARG A 35 13.89 1.91 26.69
N VAL A 36 13.22 3.06 26.56
CA VAL A 36 13.35 3.96 25.42
C VAL A 36 14.21 5.15 25.82
N THR A 37 15.30 5.36 25.11
CA THR A 37 16.21 6.48 25.38
C THR A 37 16.17 7.45 24.21
N SER A 38 15.87 8.71 24.47
CA SER A 38 15.89 9.80 23.49
C SER A 38 16.46 11.06 24.14
N ASN A 39 17.44 11.69 23.50
CA ASN A 39 18.02 12.97 23.94
C ASN A 39 18.30 13.03 25.46
N GLU A 40 19.04 12.06 26.01
CA GLU A 40 19.43 11.95 27.43
C GLU A 40 18.27 11.62 28.40
N LYS A 41 17.04 11.51 27.94
CA LYS A 41 15.92 11.01 28.73
C LYS A 41 15.70 9.54 28.47
N SER A 42 15.54 8.77 29.54
CA SER A 42 15.23 7.35 29.46
C SER A 42 13.90 7.11 30.15
N GLU A 43 12.97 6.50 29.45
CA GLU A 43 11.67 6.09 29.96
C GLU A 43 11.55 4.56 29.89
N GLU A 44 10.99 3.95 30.93
CA GLU A 44 10.76 2.53 30.99
C GLU A 44 9.26 2.25 31.06
N GLY A 45 8.78 1.34 30.22
CA GLY A 45 7.35 1.06 30.15
C GLY A 45 7.04 -0.21 29.35
N PHE A 46 5.77 -0.62 29.41
CA PHE A 46 5.27 -1.75 28.62
C PHE A 46 4.74 -1.27 27.29
N PHE A 47 5.18 -1.92 26.23
CA PHE A 47 4.81 -1.59 24.86
C PHE A 47 4.35 -2.81 24.09
N THR A 48 3.50 -2.58 23.10
CA THR A 48 3.37 -3.47 21.97
C THR A 48 4.52 -3.16 21.01
N VAL A 49 5.34 -4.16 20.75
CA VAL A 49 6.55 -4.05 19.90
C VAL A 49 6.28 -4.72 18.57
N ILE A 50 6.39 -3.94 17.50
CA ILE A 50 6.25 -4.41 16.12
C ILE A 50 7.62 -4.24 15.46
N ARG A 51 8.25 -5.34 15.04
CA ARG A 51 9.56 -5.33 14.37
C ARG A 51 9.40 -5.73 12.93
N CYS A 52 10.08 -4.99 12.06
CA CYS A 52 10.38 -5.41 10.70
C CYS A 52 11.85 -5.84 10.68
N SER A 53 12.13 -7.09 10.35
CA SER A 53 13.48 -7.67 10.42
C SER A 53 13.78 -8.53 9.20
N ASP A 54 15.07 -8.76 8.93
CA ASP A 54 15.57 -9.58 7.82
C ASP A 54 15.08 -9.09 6.45
N VAL A 55 15.04 -7.75 6.27
CA VAL A 55 14.58 -7.09 5.05
C VAL A 55 15.68 -6.23 4.43
N GLU A 56 15.62 -6.05 3.12
CA GLU A 56 16.45 -5.07 2.44
C GLU A 56 16.00 -3.64 2.74
N GLU A 57 16.86 -2.66 2.50
CA GLU A 57 16.65 -1.25 2.88
C GLU A 57 15.35 -0.70 2.29
N GLU A 58 15.04 -1.02 1.05
CA GLU A 58 13.82 -0.56 0.36
C GLU A 58 12.53 -1.07 1.02
N LEU A 59 12.53 -2.31 1.50
CA LEU A 59 11.39 -2.86 2.21
C LEU A 59 11.27 -2.30 3.63
N ALA A 60 12.40 -2.02 4.29
CA ALA A 60 12.42 -1.31 5.56
C ALA A 60 11.86 0.11 5.42
N GLU A 61 12.25 0.84 4.37
CA GLU A 61 11.66 2.13 4.05
C GLU A 61 10.17 2.04 3.73
N TYR A 62 9.74 1.02 2.97
CA TYR A 62 8.33 0.81 2.67
C TYR A 62 7.52 0.57 3.95
N PHE A 63 8.05 -0.23 4.88
CA PHE A 63 7.46 -0.44 6.20
C PHE A 63 7.30 0.89 6.96
N LEU A 64 8.35 1.69 7.06
CA LEU A 64 8.32 2.97 7.76
C LEU A 64 7.30 3.94 7.15
N ARG A 65 7.22 4.00 5.81
CA ARG A 65 6.24 4.82 5.09
C ARG A 65 4.80 4.35 5.30
N SER A 66 4.59 3.04 5.39
CA SER A 66 3.27 2.44 5.62
C SER A 66 2.79 2.63 7.06
N ILE A 67 3.70 2.76 8.02
CA ILE A 67 3.37 3.01 9.44
C ILE A 67 2.88 4.45 9.66
N ASP A 68 3.41 5.44 8.96
CA ASP A 68 3.06 6.85 9.19
C ASP A 68 1.54 7.12 9.11
N PRO A 69 0.80 6.69 8.08
CA PRO A 69 -0.66 6.81 8.05
C PRO A 69 -1.35 6.10 9.22
N VAL A 70 -0.85 4.90 9.59
CA VAL A 70 -1.40 4.12 10.70
C VAL A 70 -1.26 4.87 12.03
N LEU A 71 -0.08 5.46 12.30
CA LEU A 71 0.15 6.26 13.50
C LEU A 71 -0.75 7.50 13.55
N ARG A 72 -0.95 8.17 12.42
CA ARG A 72 -1.84 9.33 12.34
C ARG A 72 -3.31 8.98 12.57
N ILE A 73 -3.74 7.79 12.17
CA ILE A 73 -5.09 7.27 12.42
C ILE A 73 -5.25 6.92 13.91
N LEU A 74 -4.23 6.28 14.52
CA LEU A 74 -4.27 5.88 15.92
C LEU A 74 -4.26 7.07 16.87
N GLY A 75 -3.55 8.14 16.54
CA GLY A 75 -3.36 9.28 17.44
C GLY A 75 -2.48 8.95 18.66
N PRO A 76 -2.39 9.89 19.64
CA PRO A 76 -1.41 9.81 20.71
C PRO A 76 -1.76 8.84 21.85
N THR A 77 -3.03 8.50 22.03
CA THR A 77 -3.52 7.63 23.13
C THR A 77 -4.53 6.61 22.63
N PRO A 78 -4.09 5.65 21.78
CA PRO A 78 -5.01 4.71 21.17
C PRO A 78 -5.55 3.72 22.19
N ALA A 79 -6.80 3.32 22.04
CA ALA A 79 -7.35 2.17 22.74
C ALA A 79 -6.69 0.87 22.23
N PHE A 80 -6.58 -0.15 23.08
CA PHE A 80 -5.97 -1.42 22.69
C PHE A 80 -6.64 -2.07 21.47
N SER A 81 -7.96 -1.96 21.36
CA SER A 81 -8.71 -2.45 20.18
C SER A 81 -8.35 -1.74 18.88
N GLU A 82 -7.93 -0.47 18.93
CA GLU A 82 -7.46 0.27 17.78
C GLU A 82 -6.05 -0.17 17.39
N VAL A 83 -5.19 -0.41 18.38
CA VAL A 83 -3.86 -1.00 18.17
C VAL A 83 -3.98 -2.38 17.52
N LEU A 84 -4.87 -3.24 17.98
CA LEU A 84 -5.09 -4.57 17.39
C LEU A 84 -5.55 -4.46 15.93
N ARG A 85 -6.43 -3.51 15.59
CA ARG A 85 -6.84 -3.28 14.19
C ARG A 85 -5.68 -2.83 13.32
N ALA A 86 -4.84 -1.92 13.83
CA ALA A 86 -3.65 -1.46 13.12
C ALA A 86 -2.65 -2.61 12.88
N ILE A 87 -2.45 -3.46 13.88
CA ILE A 87 -1.61 -4.66 13.77
C ILE A 87 -2.18 -5.62 12.72
N THR A 88 -3.49 -5.88 12.75
CA THR A 88 -4.14 -6.73 11.74
C THR A 88 -3.89 -6.22 10.33
N HIS A 89 -4.00 -4.91 10.14
CA HIS A 89 -3.71 -4.28 8.85
C HIS A 89 -2.26 -4.47 8.41
N LEU A 90 -1.29 -4.23 9.30
CA LEU A 90 0.13 -4.47 9.01
C LEU A 90 0.42 -5.95 8.70
N VAL A 91 -0.21 -6.87 9.42
CA VAL A 91 -0.09 -8.32 9.17
C VAL A 91 -0.63 -8.69 7.79
N GLU A 92 -1.79 -8.15 7.39
CA GLU A 92 -2.35 -8.35 6.05
C GLU A 92 -1.42 -7.81 4.96
N LEU A 93 -0.86 -6.60 5.17
CA LEU A 93 0.11 -5.98 4.27
C LEU A 93 1.33 -6.89 4.08
N PHE A 94 1.97 -7.32 5.17
CA PHE A 94 3.16 -8.16 5.11
C PHE A 94 2.88 -9.57 4.59
N ARG A 95 1.69 -10.12 4.84
CA ARG A 95 1.26 -11.38 4.22
C ARG A 95 1.10 -11.23 2.71
N ALA A 96 0.58 -10.11 2.23
CA ALA A 96 0.49 -9.84 0.80
C ALA A 96 1.88 -9.87 0.15
N LEU A 97 2.90 -9.31 0.79
CA LEU A 97 4.28 -9.28 0.28
C LEU A 97 4.93 -10.66 0.12
N THR A 98 4.37 -11.73 0.68
CA THR A 98 4.85 -13.10 0.45
C THR A 98 4.13 -13.82 -0.69
N GLN A 99 3.09 -13.22 -1.27
CA GLN A 99 2.32 -13.81 -2.37
C GLN A 99 2.89 -13.42 -3.73
N PRO A 100 2.68 -14.24 -4.78
CA PRO A 100 3.06 -13.86 -6.14
C PRO A 100 2.25 -12.65 -6.62
N PRO A 101 2.80 -11.86 -7.57
CA PRO A 101 2.09 -10.70 -8.12
C PRO A 101 0.84 -11.14 -8.90
N ILE A 102 -0.25 -10.38 -8.73
CA ILE A 102 -1.54 -10.64 -9.39
C ILE A 102 -1.64 -9.89 -10.73
N LYS A 103 -1.07 -8.68 -10.80
CA LYS A 103 -1.03 -7.86 -12.02
C LYS A 103 0.41 -7.54 -12.42
N SER A 104 0.59 -7.13 -13.68
CA SER A 104 1.87 -6.61 -14.15
C SER A 104 2.21 -5.27 -13.54
N VAL A 105 3.50 -4.98 -13.43
CA VAL A 105 3.99 -3.67 -12.94
C VAL A 105 3.50 -2.52 -13.82
N SER A 106 3.49 -2.71 -15.16
CA SER A 106 2.98 -1.71 -16.11
C SER A 106 1.47 -1.45 -15.95
N GLY A 107 0.70 -2.47 -15.58
CA GLY A 107 -0.73 -2.33 -15.28
C GLY A 107 -0.96 -1.46 -14.05
N LEU A 108 -0.28 -1.79 -12.94
CA LEU A 108 -0.35 -0.99 -11.72
C LEU A 108 0.14 0.43 -11.95
N TRP A 109 1.26 0.60 -12.67
CA TRP A 109 1.79 1.92 -13.00
C TRP A 109 0.76 2.76 -13.76
N ALA A 110 0.04 2.17 -14.72
CA ALA A 110 -1.00 2.85 -15.49
C ALA A 110 -2.19 3.28 -14.61
N GLU A 111 -2.61 2.44 -13.67
CA GLU A 111 -3.66 2.77 -12.69
C GLU A 111 -3.24 3.94 -11.79
N LEU A 112 -2.02 3.92 -11.25
CA LEU A 112 -1.46 5.00 -10.44
C LEU A 112 -1.30 6.29 -11.24
N PHE A 113 -0.86 6.20 -12.49
CA PHE A 113 -0.75 7.33 -13.38
C PHE A 113 -2.12 7.99 -13.65
N LEU A 114 -3.17 7.18 -13.81
CA LEU A 114 -4.52 7.69 -13.96
C LEU A 114 -5.00 8.41 -12.68
N ILE A 115 -4.74 7.84 -11.49
CA ILE A 115 -5.07 8.47 -10.21
C ILE A 115 -4.34 9.81 -10.07
N ARG A 116 -3.04 9.85 -10.35
CA ARG A 116 -2.22 11.05 -10.24
C ARG A 116 -2.72 12.19 -11.12
N ASN A 117 -3.18 11.88 -12.31
CA ASN A 117 -3.59 12.87 -13.32
C ASN A 117 -5.11 13.10 -13.34
N ALA A 118 -5.86 12.49 -12.44
CA ALA A 118 -7.29 12.67 -12.36
C ALA A 118 -7.65 14.11 -11.95
N LYS A 119 -8.78 14.62 -12.46
CA LYS A 119 -9.34 15.90 -12.02
C LYS A 119 -9.70 15.88 -10.52
N ASP A 120 -10.15 14.73 -10.03
CA ASP A 120 -10.43 14.45 -8.62
C ASP A 120 -9.73 13.15 -8.21
N PRO A 121 -8.46 13.22 -7.77
CA PRO A 121 -7.71 12.04 -7.35
C PRO A 121 -8.30 11.36 -6.11
N ILE A 122 -8.95 12.13 -5.22
CA ILE A 122 -9.58 11.60 -3.99
C ILE A 122 -10.73 10.68 -4.36
N LEU A 123 -11.59 11.13 -5.27
CA LEU A 123 -12.70 10.34 -5.78
C LEU A 123 -12.18 9.07 -6.47
N LEU A 124 -11.17 9.21 -7.34
CA LEU A 124 -10.66 8.10 -8.11
C LEU A 124 -9.98 7.05 -7.23
N LEU A 125 -9.12 7.45 -6.28
CA LEU A 125 -8.51 6.52 -5.33
C LEU A 125 -9.57 5.83 -4.45
N SER A 126 -10.61 6.55 -4.04
CA SER A 126 -11.71 5.97 -3.26
C SER A 126 -12.50 4.92 -4.06
N ALA A 127 -12.58 5.10 -5.38
CA ALA A 127 -13.25 4.19 -6.31
C ALA A 127 -12.36 3.04 -6.79
N TRP A 128 -11.06 3.06 -6.52
CA TRP A 128 -10.12 2.02 -6.93
C TRP A 128 -10.52 0.68 -6.30
N HIS A 129 -10.31 -0.43 -6.98
CA HIS A 129 -10.65 -1.76 -6.48
C HIS A 129 -10.10 -2.01 -5.07
N SER A 130 -10.78 -2.83 -4.30
CA SER A 130 -10.33 -3.18 -2.93
C SER A 130 -9.41 -4.38 -2.93
N VAL A 131 -9.59 -5.25 -3.92
CA VAL A 131 -8.73 -6.41 -4.23
C VAL A 131 -8.46 -6.45 -5.73
N PRO A 132 -7.25 -6.89 -6.15
CA PRO A 132 -6.82 -6.84 -7.56
C PRO A 132 -7.67 -7.69 -8.53
N GLU A 133 -8.43 -8.65 -8.01
CA GLU A 133 -9.30 -9.55 -8.79
C GLU A 133 -10.68 -8.96 -9.10
N GLU A 134 -10.98 -7.75 -8.63
CA GLU A 134 -12.24 -7.10 -8.99
C GLU A 134 -12.35 -6.90 -10.51
N LYS A 135 -13.58 -6.97 -11.01
CA LYS A 135 -13.91 -6.95 -12.44
C LYS A 135 -13.42 -5.70 -13.15
N TYR A 136 -13.46 -4.55 -12.49
CA TYR A 136 -13.03 -3.26 -13.01
C TYR A 136 -12.04 -2.59 -12.06
N ASP A 137 -11.11 -1.85 -12.61
CA ASP A 137 -10.08 -1.18 -11.80
C ASP A 137 -10.67 -0.08 -10.93
N PHE A 138 -11.68 0.67 -11.44
CA PHE A 138 -12.35 1.69 -10.64
C PHE A 138 -13.87 1.55 -10.72
N ASN A 139 -14.52 1.67 -9.56
CA ASN A 139 -15.96 1.53 -9.39
C ASN A 139 -16.54 2.78 -8.71
N SER A 140 -17.11 3.71 -9.49
CA SER A 140 -17.68 4.96 -8.96
C SER A 140 -19.13 5.16 -9.44
N GLY A 141 -20.08 5.05 -8.54
CA GLY A 141 -21.50 5.22 -8.87
C GLY A 141 -21.94 4.34 -10.03
N ILE A 142 -22.35 4.98 -11.12
CA ILE A 142 -22.74 4.30 -12.37
C ILE A 142 -21.54 4.07 -13.33
N GLN A 143 -20.37 4.61 -13.02
CA GLN A 143 -19.19 4.48 -13.88
C GLN A 143 -18.29 3.32 -13.42
N ARG A 144 -17.80 2.58 -14.39
CA ARG A 144 -16.79 1.55 -14.26
C ARG A 144 -15.64 1.91 -15.16
N ILE A 145 -14.43 1.97 -14.63
CA ILE A 145 -13.26 2.27 -15.44
C ILE A 145 -12.36 1.04 -15.45
N GLU A 146 -11.99 0.63 -16.64
CA GLU A 146 -11.01 -0.42 -16.91
C GLU A 146 -9.77 0.21 -17.51
N VAL A 147 -8.62 0.00 -16.91
CA VAL A 147 -7.33 0.51 -17.38
C VAL A 147 -6.63 -0.57 -18.16
N LYS A 148 -6.19 -0.25 -19.35
CA LYS A 148 -5.39 -1.13 -20.19
C LYS A 148 -4.10 -0.43 -20.58
N SER A 149 -2.97 -1.06 -20.29
CA SER A 149 -1.65 -0.59 -20.71
C SER A 149 -1.11 -1.45 -21.85
N THR A 150 -0.34 -0.84 -22.74
CA THR A 150 0.38 -1.55 -23.80
C THR A 150 1.64 -0.75 -24.19
N SER A 151 2.71 -1.46 -24.55
CA SER A 151 3.91 -0.90 -25.16
C SER A 151 3.91 -1.03 -26.69
N GLN A 152 2.86 -1.60 -27.27
CA GLN A 152 2.73 -1.77 -28.71
C GLN A 152 2.11 -0.53 -29.35
N ARG A 153 2.63 -0.07 -30.49
CA ARG A 153 2.08 1.05 -31.25
C ARG A 153 0.61 0.86 -31.61
N ASN A 154 0.21 -0.37 -31.95
CA ASN A 154 -1.18 -0.73 -32.12
C ASN A 154 -1.78 -1.03 -30.76
N ARG A 155 -2.65 -0.15 -30.25
CA ARG A 155 -3.32 -0.29 -28.96
C ARG A 155 -4.40 -1.40 -29.03
N ILE A 156 -3.93 -2.66 -29.07
CA ILE A 156 -4.80 -3.83 -29.05
C ILE A 156 -4.89 -4.31 -27.60
N HIS A 157 -6.11 -4.41 -27.10
CA HIS A 157 -6.37 -4.85 -25.73
C HIS A 157 -7.29 -6.06 -25.69
N HIS A 158 -7.06 -6.94 -24.73
CA HIS A 158 -7.92 -8.08 -24.46
C HIS A 158 -8.86 -7.76 -23.30
N PHE A 159 -10.13 -8.10 -23.48
CA PHE A 159 -11.16 -7.94 -22.46
C PHE A 159 -11.82 -9.29 -22.20
N SER A 160 -12.17 -9.56 -20.96
CA SER A 160 -13.11 -10.63 -20.67
C SER A 160 -14.52 -10.21 -21.13
N LEU A 161 -15.35 -11.18 -21.51
CA LEU A 161 -16.74 -10.90 -21.87
C LEU A 161 -17.47 -10.15 -20.74
N GLU A 162 -17.16 -10.50 -19.52
CA GLU A 162 -17.72 -9.87 -18.33
C GLU A 162 -17.39 -8.39 -18.23
N GLN A 163 -16.16 -7.97 -18.60
CA GLN A 163 -15.75 -6.57 -18.63
C GLN A 163 -16.53 -5.75 -19.66
N LEU A 164 -16.97 -6.39 -20.76
CA LEU A 164 -17.73 -5.73 -21.82
C LEU A 164 -19.23 -5.65 -21.52
N ILE A 165 -19.73 -6.40 -20.53
CA ILE A 165 -21.14 -6.41 -20.12
C ILE A 165 -21.24 -5.73 -18.74
N PRO A 166 -21.45 -4.40 -18.68
CA PRO A 166 -21.61 -3.71 -17.41
C PRO A 166 -22.92 -4.11 -16.71
N PRO A 167 -23.00 -3.94 -15.39
CA PRO A 167 -24.26 -4.03 -14.68
C PRO A 167 -25.30 -3.05 -15.25
N THR A 168 -26.58 -3.41 -15.18
CA THR A 168 -27.69 -2.57 -15.66
C THR A 168 -27.59 -1.14 -15.10
N GLY A 169 -27.67 -0.15 -15.96
CA GLY A 169 -27.54 1.27 -15.59
C GLY A 169 -26.12 1.77 -15.38
N CYS A 170 -25.10 0.91 -15.56
CA CYS A 170 -23.70 1.32 -15.50
C CYS A 170 -23.10 1.56 -16.88
N GLN A 171 -22.09 2.44 -16.93
CA GLN A 171 -21.27 2.70 -18.11
C GLN A 171 -19.84 2.22 -17.86
N VAL A 172 -19.24 1.58 -18.87
CA VAL A 172 -17.81 1.21 -18.84
C VAL A 172 -17.02 2.22 -19.65
N ILE A 173 -15.97 2.73 -19.03
CA ILE A 173 -14.97 3.62 -19.64
C ILE A 173 -13.67 2.83 -19.74
N ILE A 174 -13.09 2.77 -20.92
CA ILE A 174 -11.78 2.17 -21.14
C ILE A 174 -10.72 3.27 -21.15
N ALA A 175 -9.82 3.22 -20.17
CA ALA A 175 -8.62 4.06 -20.14
C ALA A 175 -7.46 3.28 -20.78
N SER A 176 -7.12 3.64 -22.03
CA SER A 176 -6.01 3.00 -22.75
C SER A 176 -4.76 3.86 -22.67
N LEU A 177 -3.71 3.35 -22.05
CA LEU A 177 -2.44 4.03 -21.88
C LEU A 177 -1.34 3.33 -22.69
N PHE A 178 -0.50 4.15 -23.35
CA PHE A 178 0.76 3.67 -23.88
C PHE A 178 1.79 3.75 -22.76
N VAL A 179 2.37 2.61 -22.40
CA VAL A 179 3.31 2.49 -21.27
C VAL A 179 4.50 1.66 -21.74
N GLU A 180 5.60 2.31 -22.02
CA GLU A 180 6.83 1.65 -22.45
C GLU A 180 7.86 1.67 -21.33
N ARG A 181 8.50 0.52 -21.09
CA ARG A 181 9.59 0.43 -20.09
C ARG A 181 10.81 1.19 -20.65
N SER A 182 11.30 2.15 -19.91
CA SER A 182 12.37 3.06 -20.33
C SER A 182 13.30 3.37 -19.17
N GLY A 183 14.60 3.40 -19.44
CA GLY A 183 15.59 3.76 -18.41
C GLY A 183 15.57 5.24 -18.00
N GLY A 184 14.87 6.11 -18.73
CA GLY A 184 14.75 7.55 -18.46
C GLY A 184 13.37 7.99 -17.96
N GLY A 185 12.43 7.05 -17.83
CA GLY A 185 11.05 7.32 -17.43
C GLY A 185 10.89 7.54 -15.93
N VAL A 186 9.63 7.54 -15.48
CA VAL A 186 9.29 7.65 -14.06
C VAL A 186 9.23 6.28 -13.43
N SER A 187 9.97 6.06 -12.35
CA SER A 187 9.93 4.80 -11.63
C SER A 187 8.58 4.59 -10.94
N LEU A 188 8.21 3.33 -10.75
CA LEU A 188 7.02 2.99 -9.97
C LEU A 188 7.10 3.59 -8.56
N GLY A 189 8.27 3.54 -7.92
CA GLY A 189 8.49 4.11 -6.59
C GLY A 189 8.28 5.62 -6.56
N SER A 190 8.79 6.36 -7.57
CA SER A 190 8.59 7.80 -7.70
C SER A 190 7.12 8.14 -7.92
N LEU A 191 6.44 7.42 -8.82
CA LEU A 191 5.02 7.65 -9.09
C LEU A 191 4.17 7.36 -7.86
N LEU A 192 4.46 6.28 -7.13
CA LEU A 192 3.79 5.95 -5.88
C LEU A 192 3.97 7.03 -4.83
N GLN A 193 5.16 7.60 -4.72
CA GLN A 193 5.44 8.72 -3.81
C GLN A 193 4.65 9.97 -4.21
N GLU A 194 4.63 10.33 -5.50
CA GLU A 194 3.82 11.45 -6.01
C GLU A 194 2.32 11.29 -5.67
N VAL A 195 1.79 10.08 -5.83
CA VAL A 195 0.39 9.76 -5.47
C VAL A 195 0.18 9.87 -3.96
N ARG A 196 1.09 9.35 -3.14
CA ARG A 196 1.00 9.48 -1.67
C ARG A 196 0.96 10.94 -1.20
N GLU A 197 1.74 11.82 -1.82
CA GLU A 197 1.78 13.24 -1.48
C GLU A 197 0.44 13.94 -1.70
N ILE A 198 -0.32 13.55 -2.75
CA ILE A 198 -1.67 14.05 -2.97
C ILE A 198 -2.57 13.77 -1.76
N PHE A 199 -2.36 12.63 -1.09
CA PHE A 199 -3.21 12.17 0.01
C PHE A 199 -2.61 12.39 1.39
N VAL A 200 -1.58 13.23 1.54
CA VAL A 200 -0.89 13.49 2.82
C VAL A 200 -1.86 13.90 3.95
N LYS A 201 -2.95 14.60 3.63
CA LYS A 201 -3.98 15.00 4.59
C LYS A 201 -5.05 13.94 4.83
N ASN A 202 -4.99 12.80 4.16
CA ASN A 202 -5.96 11.72 4.28
C ASN A 202 -5.27 10.38 4.53
N PRO A 203 -4.89 10.08 5.78
CA PRO A 203 -4.15 8.87 6.11
C PRO A 203 -4.89 7.57 5.77
N LYS A 204 -6.22 7.58 5.75
CA LYS A 204 -7.01 6.40 5.33
C LYS A 204 -6.84 6.08 3.84
N LEU A 205 -6.71 7.11 3.01
CA LEU A 205 -6.44 6.90 1.58
C LEU A 205 -4.99 6.47 1.34
N GLN A 206 -4.04 6.96 2.12
CA GLN A 206 -2.65 6.47 2.05
C GLN A 206 -2.56 4.99 2.45
N GLU A 207 -3.20 4.61 3.55
CA GLU A 207 -3.29 3.21 3.99
C GLU A 207 -3.92 2.31 2.91
N ARG A 208 -5.02 2.78 2.28
CA ARG A 208 -5.67 2.07 1.17
C ARG A 208 -4.73 1.92 -0.03
N LEU A 209 -4.02 2.97 -0.41
CA LEU A 209 -3.03 2.96 -1.49
C LEU A 209 -1.98 1.88 -1.26
N ASP A 210 -1.34 1.90 -0.08
CA ASP A 210 -0.28 0.96 0.27
C ASP A 210 -0.77 -0.49 0.26
N ARG A 211 -1.96 -0.72 0.80
CA ARG A 211 -2.58 -2.05 0.82
C ARG A 211 -2.83 -2.58 -0.60
N ILE A 212 -3.41 -1.78 -1.49
CA ILE A 212 -3.70 -2.22 -2.87
C ILE A 212 -2.40 -2.50 -3.63
N VAL A 213 -1.38 -1.65 -3.49
CA VAL A 213 -0.07 -1.84 -4.10
C VAL A 213 0.58 -3.15 -3.64
N ALA A 214 0.58 -3.42 -2.33
CA ALA A 214 1.12 -4.65 -1.77
C ALA A 214 0.36 -5.90 -2.26
N LEU A 215 -0.98 -5.86 -2.25
CA LEU A 215 -1.81 -6.95 -2.77
C LEU A 215 -1.58 -7.21 -4.26
N THR A 216 -1.32 -6.16 -5.04
CA THR A 216 -1.13 -6.26 -6.49
C THR A 216 0.22 -6.85 -6.86
N LEU A 217 1.29 -6.39 -6.24
CA LEU A 217 2.66 -6.76 -6.61
C LEU A 217 3.25 -7.88 -5.74
N GLY A 218 2.70 -8.11 -4.56
CA GLY A 218 3.17 -9.18 -3.68
C GLY A 218 4.69 -9.15 -3.47
N ASN A 219 5.33 -10.30 -3.59
CA ASN A 219 6.79 -10.45 -3.42
C ASN A 219 7.63 -9.79 -4.52
N ALA A 220 7.01 -9.33 -5.60
CA ALA A 220 7.70 -8.55 -6.63
C ALA A 220 7.77 -7.04 -6.30
N LEU A 221 7.11 -6.57 -5.22
CA LEU A 221 7.01 -5.14 -4.91
C LEU A 221 8.38 -4.46 -4.86
N GLN A 222 9.30 -5.00 -4.07
CA GLN A 222 10.62 -4.42 -3.86
C GLN A 222 11.38 -4.21 -5.19
N GLN A 223 11.50 -5.26 -5.99
CA GLN A 223 12.19 -5.20 -7.27
C GLN A 223 11.49 -4.27 -8.27
N SER A 224 10.15 -4.18 -8.18
CA SER A 224 9.32 -3.39 -9.10
C SER A 224 9.40 -1.89 -8.84
N LEU A 225 9.80 -1.43 -7.65
CA LEU A 225 9.89 0.00 -7.34
C LEU A 225 10.88 0.76 -8.24
N ALA A 226 11.92 0.08 -8.71
CA ALA A 226 12.92 0.64 -9.62
C ALA A 226 12.49 0.62 -11.11
N ASP A 227 11.41 -0.07 -11.46
CA ASP A 227 10.92 -0.15 -12.85
C ASP A 227 10.45 1.21 -13.35
N CYS A 228 11.07 1.70 -14.42
CA CYS A 228 10.78 3.00 -15.00
C CYS A 228 9.94 2.88 -16.28
N PHE A 229 9.01 3.81 -16.46
CA PHE A 229 8.13 3.86 -17.63
C PHE A 229 8.02 5.29 -18.16
N ASP A 230 7.91 5.41 -19.49
CA ASP A 230 7.70 6.70 -20.16
C ASP A 230 6.26 7.21 -19.98
N ARG A 231 6.13 8.55 -20.00
CA ARG A 231 4.89 9.32 -19.85
C ARG A 231 4.38 9.81 -21.20
N GLU A 232 4.24 9.02 -22.22
CA GLU A 232 3.62 9.46 -23.47
C GLU A 232 2.09 9.28 -23.48
#